data_bc9b3597f2b1fd2545b03b7a73c0c0c3
#
_entry.id   bc9b3597f2b1fd2545b03b7a73c0c0c3
#
_cell.length_a   1.000
_cell.length_b   1.000
_cell.length_c   1.000
_cell.angle_alpha   90.00
_cell.angle_beta   90.00
_cell.angle_gamma   90.00
#
_symmetry.space_group_name_H-M   'P 1'
#
loop_
_entity.id
_entity.type
_entity.pdbx_description
1 polymer ?
#
loop_
_entity_poly.entity_id
_entity_poly.type
_entity_poly.pdbx_seq_one_letter_code
_entity_poly.pdbx_strand_id
1 'polypeptide(L)'
;MNFGHLLMLSHPDGASATGQAWQLRPGRFTIVGAAVSLLGLASSVFSAHAEDTLAVAGGTTSQQAWHARHSDRYKRNWGVDITGVHRVSSGYMLKLSYRVLDVPRALPLFDKRLRPYLIDVKTGARLAVPAMENIGELRQTSTPLMDRTYFVIFGNPGKLVAPGDRVSIVIGDFRADEIVVD
;
A
#
# COMPACT_ATOMS: atom_id res chain seq x y z
N MET A 1 -21.14 -57.37 -22.43
CA MET A 1 -20.00 -57.79 -23.31
C MET A 1 -18.90 -56.78 -23.04
N ASN A 2 -18.06 -57.19 -22.19
CA ASN A 2 -16.65 -57.51 -22.27
C ASN A 2 -15.68 -56.35 -22.07
N PHE A 3 -14.98 -56.48 -20.95
CA PHE A 3 -13.54 -56.54 -20.71
C PHE A 3 -12.83 -55.19 -20.83
N GLY A 4 -12.24 -54.63 -19.83
CA GLY A 4 -11.30 -55.21 -18.84
C GLY A 4 -9.88 -54.86 -19.30
N HIS A 5 -9.20 -53.88 -18.68
CA HIS A 5 -7.77 -54.04 -18.43
C HIS A 5 -7.28 -53.20 -17.27
N LEU A 6 -6.99 -53.90 -16.25
CA LEU A 6 -6.19 -53.64 -15.09
C LEU A 6 -4.71 -53.58 -15.52
N LEU A 7 -3.98 -52.48 -15.19
CA LEU A 7 -2.52 -52.51 -15.13
C LEU A 7 -2.05 -51.76 -13.88
N MET A 8 -1.76 -52.59 -12.87
CA MET A 8 -0.82 -52.30 -11.80
C MET A 8 0.59 -52.21 -12.40
N LEU A 9 1.37 -51.23 -11.99
CA LEU A 9 2.83 -51.36 -11.88
C LEU A 9 3.37 -50.19 -11.02
N SER A 10 3.70 -50.58 -9.78
CA SER A 10 5.05 -50.56 -9.21
C SER A 10 5.59 -49.20 -8.81
N HIS A 11 5.62 -49.00 -7.49
CA HIS A 11 6.62 -48.20 -6.79
C HIS A 11 8.04 -48.70 -7.08
N PRO A 12 9.03 -47.86 -7.06
CA PRO A 12 10.19 -48.16 -6.25
C PRO A 12 10.47 -47.09 -5.19
N ASP A 13 10.74 -47.62 -4.03
CA ASP A 13 11.33 -46.99 -2.88
C ASP A 13 12.70 -46.37 -3.17
N GLY A 14 13.02 -45.37 -2.34
CA GLY A 14 14.36 -45.21 -1.85
C GLY A 14 15.16 -44.04 -2.39
N ALA A 15 15.29 -43.00 -1.58
CA ALA A 15 16.61 -42.45 -1.27
C ALA A 15 16.50 -41.43 -0.12
N SER A 16 16.96 -41.86 1.01
CA SER A 16 17.39 -41.03 2.12
C SER A 16 18.56 -40.17 1.67
N ALA A 17 18.49 -38.87 1.90
CA ALA A 17 19.66 -38.01 1.88
C ALA A 17 19.52 -36.99 2.99
N THR A 18 20.08 -37.40 4.12
CA THR A 18 21.09 -36.74 4.95
C THR A 18 20.98 -35.22 5.06
N GLY A 19 20.63 -34.80 6.27
CA GLY A 19 20.77 -33.46 6.77
C GLY A 19 22.20 -32.90 6.67
N GLN A 20 22.32 -31.70 6.20
CA GLN A 20 23.51 -30.90 6.42
C GLN A 20 23.16 -29.77 7.39
N ALA A 21 23.54 -30.01 8.63
CA ALA A 21 23.61 -29.01 9.66
C ALA A 21 24.68 -27.97 9.29
N TRP A 22 24.28 -26.73 9.11
CA TRP A 22 25.21 -25.60 9.03
C TRP A 22 25.73 -25.28 10.43
N GLN A 23 26.91 -25.76 10.72
CA GLN A 23 27.62 -25.42 11.94
C GLN A 23 28.21 -24.02 11.84
N LEU A 24 27.68 -23.12 12.65
CA LEU A 24 28.28 -21.81 12.93
C LEU A 24 29.58 -22.02 13.71
N ARG A 25 30.70 -21.68 13.11
CA ARG A 25 32.01 -21.61 13.77
C ARG A 25 32.11 -20.30 14.57
N PRO A 26 32.37 -20.37 15.88
CA PRO A 26 32.70 -19.16 16.64
C PRO A 26 34.17 -18.81 16.38
N GLY A 27 34.39 -17.68 15.72
CA GLY A 27 35.70 -17.05 15.60
C GLY A 27 36.11 -16.44 16.95
N ARG A 28 37.13 -17.01 17.57
CA ARG A 28 37.79 -16.45 18.76
C ARG A 28 38.66 -15.28 18.33
N PHE A 29 38.26 -14.07 18.63
CA PHE A 29 39.15 -12.92 18.60
C PHE A 29 39.76 -12.73 19.96
N THR A 30 41.08 -12.99 20.04
CA THR A 30 41.90 -12.73 21.18
C THR A 30 42.27 -11.24 21.15
N ILE A 31 41.82 -10.48 22.12
CA ILE A 31 42.27 -9.09 22.32
C ILE A 31 43.40 -9.11 23.34
N VAL A 32 44.61 -8.83 22.85
CA VAL A 32 45.80 -8.58 23.68
C VAL A 32 45.72 -7.15 24.18
N GLY A 33 45.80 -6.99 25.46
CA GLY A 33 45.76 -5.72 26.16
C GLY A 33 46.99 -4.85 25.94
N ALA A 34 46.80 -3.55 26.00
CA ALA A 34 47.80 -2.59 26.42
C ALA A 34 47.10 -1.46 27.16
N ALA A 35 47.41 -1.42 28.43
CA ALA A 35 47.01 -0.34 29.33
C ALA A 35 47.89 0.89 29.02
N VAL A 36 47.26 2.03 28.82
CA VAL A 36 47.93 3.35 29.01
C VAL A 36 46.92 4.25 29.73
N SER A 37 47.21 4.52 30.99
CA SER A 37 46.55 5.55 31.80
C SER A 37 47.02 6.91 31.34
N LEU A 38 46.10 7.84 31.05
CA LEU A 38 46.33 9.28 31.15
C LEU A 38 45.05 10.00 31.55
N LEU A 39 45.09 10.60 32.73
CA LEU A 39 44.11 11.54 33.24
C LEU A 39 43.95 12.71 32.26
N GLY A 40 42.72 13.04 31.93
CA GLY A 40 42.38 14.27 31.23
C GLY A 40 40.90 14.59 31.53
N LEU A 41 40.67 15.42 32.55
CA LEU A 41 39.41 16.08 32.81
C LEU A 41 39.05 16.97 31.59
N ALA A 42 38.03 16.59 30.86
CA ALA A 42 37.33 17.53 30.01
C ALA A 42 35.84 17.17 30.07
N SER A 43 35.12 17.90 30.91
CA SER A 43 33.66 17.95 30.90
C SER A 43 33.20 18.54 29.59
N SER A 44 32.76 17.72 28.67
CA SER A 44 31.98 18.18 27.52
C SER A 44 30.53 17.73 27.70
N VAL A 45 29.72 18.71 28.02
CA VAL A 45 28.26 18.72 27.89
C VAL A 45 27.89 18.21 26.50
N PHE A 46 27.56 16.94 26.39
CA PHE A 46 26.88 16.39 25.22
C PHE A 46 25.53 15.90 25.69
N SER A 47 24.65 16.88 25.95
CA SER A 47 23.26 16.63 26.24
C SER A 47 22.37 17.26 25.19
N ALA A 48 21.41 16.50 24.74
CA ALA A 48 20.18 16.91 24.11
C ALA A 48 20.25 17.46 22.67
N HIS A 49 20.39 16.54 21.72
CA HIS A 49 19.87 16.80 20.35
C HIS A 49 19.31 15.52 19.67
N ALA A 50 18.96 14.49 20.43
CA ALA A 50 18.43 13.25 19.85
C ALA A 50 16.89 13.19 19.79
N GLU A 51 16.19 14.10 20.46
CA GLU A 51 14.71 14.06 20.48
C GLU A 51 14.01 14.89 19.39
N ASP A 52 14.71 15.87 18.83
CA ASP A 52 14.10 16.78 17.83
C ASP A 52 14.05 16.18 16.40
N THR A 53 14.85 15.14 16.12
CA THR A 53 14.92 14.56 14.77
C THR A 53 13.73 13.63 14.46
N LEU A 54 13.11 13.03 15.48
CA LEU A 54 11.94 12.15 15.28
C LEU A 54 10.64 12.92 15.10
N ALA A 55 10.51 14.10 15.72
CA ALA A 55 9.33 14.95 15.57
C ALA A 55 9.25 15.60 14.18
N VAL A 56 10.40 15.94 13.58
CA VAL A 56 10.47 16.52 12.23
C VAL A 56 10.13 15.49 11.16
N ALA A 57 10.51 14.22 11.33
CA ALA A 57 10.18 13.15 10.38
C ALA A 57 8.67 12.83 10.35
N GLY A 58 7.99 12.86 11.50
CA GLY A 58 6.54 12.66 11.58
C GLY A 58 5.73 13.79 10.94
N GLY A 59 6.17 15.04 11.12
CA GLY A 59 5.53 16.22 10.54
C GLY A 59 5.62 16.27 9.03
N THR A 60 6.77 15.98 8.46
CA THR A 60 6.99 15.96 7.00
C THR A 60 6.17 14.88 6.31
N THR A 61 6.07 13.71 6.89
CA THR A 61 5.29 12.60 6.30
C THR A 61 3.79 12.92 6.28
N SER A 62 3.26 13.46 7.38
CA SER A 62 1.85 13.86 7.46
C SER A 62 1.51 15.02 6.53
N GLN A 63 2.40 16.01 6.41
CA GLN A 63 2.24 17.11 5.47
C GLN A 63 2.31 16.64 4.01
N GLN A 64 3.24 15.76 3.67
CA GLN A 64 3.34 15.19 2.32
C GLN A 64 2.08 14.38 1.97
N ALA A 65 1.56 13.59 2.89
CA ALA A 65 0.31 12.85 2.71
C ALA A 65 -0.88 13.78 2.51
N TRP A 66 -0.95 14.90 3.27
CA TRP A 66 -1.98 15.92 3.09
C TRP A 66 -1.88 16.58 1.71
N HIS A 67 -0.69 16.99 1.28
CA HIS A 67 -0.45 17.59 -0.04
C HIS A 67 -0.77 16.63 -1.19
N ALA A 68 -0.48 15.35 -1.05
CA ALA A 68 -0.82 14.36 -2.06
C ALA A 68 -2.35 14.26 -2.27
N ARG A 69 -3.12 14.29 -1.18
CA ARG A 69 -4.60 14.25 -1.22
C ARG A 69 -5.22 15.54 -1.76
N HIS A 70 -4.73 16.70 -1.30
CA HIS A 70 -5.30 18.02 -1.59
C HIS A 70 -4.52 18.76 -2.69
N SER A 71 -3.90 18.03 -3.60
CA SER A 71 -3.13 18.65 -4.67
C SER A 71 -4.02 19.55 -5.53
N ASP A 72 -3.63 20.82 -5.67
CA ASP A 72 -4.30 21.76 -6.57
C ASP A 72 -4.36 21.30 -8.01
N ARG A 73 -3.52 20.34 -8.40
CA ARG A 73 -3.53 19.69 -9.72
C ARG A 73 -4.85 18.97 -9.98
N TYR A 74 -5.43 18.27 -8.98
CA TYR A 74 -6.72 17.57 -9.13
C TYR A 74 -7.86 18.56 -9.28
N LYS A 75 -7.82 19.66 -8.51
CA LYS A 75 -8.82 20.74 -8.60
C LYS A 75 -8.79 21.42 -9.96
N ARG A 76 -7.61 21.80 -10.45
CA ARG A 76 -7.45 22.50 -11.73
C ARG A 76 -7.76 21.61 -12.94
N ASN A 77 -7.29 20.39 -12.96
CA ASN A 77 -7.38 19.53 -14.14
C ASN A 77 -8.70 18.74 -14.18
N TRP A 78 -9.18 18.33 -13.02
CA TRP A 78 -10.30 17.38 -12.90
C TRP A 78 -11.48 17.92 -12.09
N GLY A 79 -11.38 19.13 -11.56
CA GLY A 79 -12.46 19.75 -10.77
C GLY A 79 -12.86 18.95 -9.54
N VAL A 80 -11.93 18.19 -8.94
CA VAL A 80 -12.20 17.36 -7.76
C VAL A 80 -11.17 17.60 -6.65
N ASP A 81 -11.62 17.39 -5.41
CA ASP A 81 -10.79 17.39 -4.22
C ASP A 81 -10.85 16.00 -3.58
N ILE A 82 -9.71 15.33 -3.46
CA ILE A 82 -9.64 13.98 -2.88
C ILE A 82 -9.73 14.11 -1.37
N THR A 83 -10.77 13.53 -0.77
CA THR A 83 -10.97 13.56 0.68
C THR A 83 -10.11 12.51 1.39
N GLY A 84 -9.93 11.33 0.80
CA GLY A 84 -9.08 10.28 1.32
C GLY A 84 -9.38 8.91 0.77
N VAL A 85 -8.55 7.95 1.16
CA VAL A 85 -8.76 6.52 0.93
C VAL A 85 -8.82 5.83 2.28
N HIS A 86 -9.95 5.25 2.62
CA HIS A 86 -10.19 4.61 3.91
C HIS A 86 -10.49 3.12 3.73
N ARG A 87 -10.08 2.32 4.68
CA ARG A 87 -10.45 0.91 4.71
C ARG A 87 -11.88 0.75 5.21
N VAL A 88 -12.66 -0.04 4.48
CA VAL A 88 -14.05 -0.39 4.85
C VAL A 88 -14.22 -1.91 4.83
N SER A 89 -15.36 -2.42 5.28
CA SER A 89 -15.65 -3.86 5.33
C SER A 89 -14.55 -4.65 6.04
N SER A 90 -14.17 -4.22 7.26
CA SER A 90 -13.10 -4.84 8.06
C SER A 90 -11.75 -4.94 7.34
N GLY A 91 -11.48 -4.01 6.40
CA GLY A 91 -10.24 -3.93 5.64
C GLY A 91 -10.22 -4.75 4.36
N TYR A 92 -11.30 -5.45 4.01
CA TYR A 92 -11.40 -6.17 2.73
C TYR A 92 -11.75 -5.28 1.54
N MET A 93 -12.04 -4.01 1.77
CA MET A 93 -12.32 -3.03 0.73
C MET A 93 -11.65 -1.69 1.06
N LEU A 94 -11.35 -0.90 0.03
CA LEU A 94 -10.80 0.45 0.11
C LEU A 94 -11.80 1.42 -0.54
N LYS A 95 -12.20 2.44 0.18
CA LYS A 95 -13.11 3.48 -0.30
C LYS A 95 -12.35 4.76 -0.59
N LEU A 96 -12.18 5.11 -1.87
CA LEU A 96 -11.81 6.45 -2.29
C LEU A 96 -13.02 7.38 -2.11
N SER A 97 -12.81 8.51 -1.47
CA SER A 97 -13.82 9.59 -1.39
C SER A 97 -13.25 10.87 -2.01
N TYR A 98 -14.05 11.56 -2.81
CA TYR A 98 -13.68 12.82 -3.44
C TYR A 98 -14.90 13.74 -3.58
N ARG A 99 -14.67 15.05 -3.46
CA ARG A 99 -15.70 16.08 -3.62
C ARG A 99 -15.57 16.70 -5.01
N VAL A 100 -16.70 16.90 -5.70
CA VAL A 100 -16.74 17.57 -7.00
C VAL A 100 -16.82 19.08 -6.78
N LEU A 101 -15.86 19.81 -7.35
CA LEU A 101 -15.77 21.27 -7.31
C LEU A 101 -16.16 21.91 -8.65
N ASP A 102 -15.94 21.19 -9.75
CA ASP A 102 -16.25 21.64 -11.11
C ASP A 102 -16.86 20.45 -11.87
N VAL A 103 -18.16 20.53 -12.15
CA VAL A 103 -18.92 19.43 -12.76
C VAL A 103 -18.42 19.11 -14.18
N PRO A 104 -18.27 20.04 -15.13
CA PRO A 104 -17.75 19.76 -16.45
C PRO A 104 -16.41 19.01 -16.46
N ARG A 105 -15.48 19.42 -15.61
CA ARG A 105 -14.16 18.77 -15.50
C ARG A 105 -14.21 17.40 -14.85
N ALA A 106 -15.16 17.18 -13.95
CA ALA A 106 -15.30 15.90 -13.22
C ALA A 106 -16.02 14.82 -14.04
N LEU A 107 -16.74 15.16 -15.10
CA LEU A 107 -17.52 14.22 -15.91
C LEU A 107 -16.77 12.93 -16.29
N PRO A 108 -15.48 12.97 -16.70
CA PRO A 108 -14.76 11.75 -17.05
C PRO A 108 -14.68 10.72 -15.93
N LEU A 109 -14.68 11.14 -14.66
CA LEU A 109 -14.64 10.23 -13.52
C LEU A 109 -15.94 9.43 -13.36
N PHE A 110 -17.03 9.90 -13.97
CA PHE A 110 -18.36 9.29 -13.91
C PHE A 110 -18.70 8.44 -15.15
N ASP A 111 -17.80 8.39 -16.14
CA ASP A 111 -18.01 7.59 -17.36
C ASP A 111 -18.02 6.08 -17.01
N LYS A 112 -19.17 5.44 -17.20
CA LYS A 112 -19.37 3.99 -16.94
C LYS A 112 -18.50 3.08 -17.79
N ARG A 113 -17.99 3.57 -18.93
CA ARG A 113 -17.12 2.79 -19.83
C ARG A 113 -15.71 2.66 -19.29
N LEU A 114 -15.26 3.61 -18.46
CA LEU A 114 -13.95 3.58 -17.85
C LEU A 114 -13.96 2.62 -16.65
N ARG A 115 -12.94 1.78 -16.54
CA ARG A 115 -12.76 0.82 -15.46
C ARG A 115 -11.77 1.38 -14.45
N PRO A 116 -12.21 1.88 -13.28
CA PRO A 116 -11.30 2.32 -12.23
C PRO A 116 -10.49 1.18 -11.67
N TYR A 117 -9.24 1.44 -11.34
CA TYR A 117 -8.40 0.54 -10.58
C TYR A 117 -7.48 1.32 -9.64
N LEU A 118 -7.08 0.66 -8.57
CA LEU A 118 -6.14 1.15 -7.60
C LEU A 118 -4.87 0.30 -7.70
N ILE A 119 -3.70 0.93 -7.62
CA ILE A 119 -2.40 0.26 -7.60
C ILE A 119 -1.81 0.42 -6.21
N ASP A 120 -1.46 -0.68 -5.58
CA ASP A 120 -0.61 -0.66 -4.38
C ASP A 120 0.82 -0.31 -4.80
N VAL A 121 1.36 0.80 -4.30
CA VAL A 121 2.70 1.29 -4.69
C VAL A 121 3.80 0.32 -4.26
N LYS A 122 3.60 -0.38 -3.15
CA LYS A 122 4.59 -1.30 -2.58
C LYS A 122 4.76 -2.57 -3.41
N THR A 123 3.66 -3.17 -3.86
CA THR A 123 3.66 -4.47 -4.55
C THR A 123 3.40 -4.36 -6.04
N GLY A 124 2.89 -3.23 -6.52
CA GLY A 124 2.42 -3.05 -7.88
C GLY A 124 1.10 -3.75 -8.20
N ALA A 125 0.45 -4.34 -7.20
CA ALA A 125 -0.81 -5.05 -7.36
C ALA A 125 -1.93 -4.11 -7.79
N ARG A 126 -2.75 -4.56 -8.76
CA ARG A 126 -3.92 -3.81 -9.23
C ARG A 126 -5.18 -4.34 -8.57
N LEU A 127 -5.89 -3.47 -7.89
CA LEU A 127 -7.14 -3.73 -7.21
C LEU A 127 -8.30 -3.13 -8.01
N ALA A 128 -9.24 -3.96 -8.41
CA ALA A 128 -10.39 -3.55 -9.22
C ALA A 128 -11.58 -3.14 -8.34
N VAL A 129 -12.53 -2.43 -8.96
CA VAL A 129 -13.85 -2.19 -8.37
C VAL A 129 -14.66 -3.48 -8.46
N PRO A 130 -15.16 -4.03 -7.32
CA PRO A 130 -16.04 -5.19 -7.37
C PRO A 130 -17.35 -4.86 -8.09
N ALA A 131 -17.82 -5.78 -8.93
CA ALA A 131 -19.13 -5.72 -9.54
C ALA A 131 -20.05 -6.74 -8.87
N MET A 132 -21.23 -6.29 -8.47
CA MET A 132 -22.29 -7.14 -7.94
C MET A 132 -23.36 -7.35 -9.00
N GLU A 133 -23.89 -8.56 -9.10
CA GLU A 133 -24.83 -8.95 -10.16
C GLU A 133 -26.02 -8.02 -10.29
N ASN A 134 -26.61 -7.59 -9.17
CA ASN A 134 -27.82 -6.76 -9.17
C ASN A 134 -27.56 -5.25 -8.99
N ILE A 135 -26.35 -4.84 -8.63
CA ILE A 135 -26.02 -3.44 -8.31
C ILE A 135 -25.01 -2.87 -9.30
N GLY A 136 -24.23 -3.72 -9.98
CA GLY A 136 -23.12 -3.33 -10.82
C GLY A 136 -21.85 -3.00 -10.02
N GLU A 137 -20.99 -2.16 -10.59
CA GLU A 137 -19.75 -1.74 -9.94
C GLU A 137 -20.01 -0.87 -8.70
N LEU A 138 -19.25 -1.10 -7.64
CA LEU A 138 -19.36 -0.35 -6.38
C LEU A 138 -18.74 1.05 -6.51
N ARG A 139 -19.32 1.85 -7.38
CA ARG A 139 -19.01 3.27 -7.56
C ARG A 139 -20.26 4.08 -7.91
N GLN A 140 -20.22 5.35 -7.62
CA GLN A 140 -21.29 6.27 -8.00
C GLN A 140 -21.02 6.82 -9.41
N THR A 141 -21.96 6.60 -10.33
CA THR A 141 -21.89 7.04 -11.73
C THR A 141 -23.11 7.85 -12.16
N SER A 142 -23.89 8.37 -11.20
CA SER A 142 -24.96 9.32 -11.44
C SER A 142 -24.38 10.67 -11.90
N THR A 143 -25.22 11.51 -12.53
CA THR A 143 -24.81 12.85 -12.89
C THR A 143 -24.19 13.60 -11.70
N PRO A 144 -22.96 14.09 -11.83
CA PRO A 144 -22.30 14.78 -10.72
C PRO A 144 -22.97 16.11 -10.39
N LEU A 145 -22.99 16.44 -9.11
CA LEU A 145 -23.44 17.72 -8.58
C LEU A 145 -22.26 18.44 -7.91
N MET A 146 -22.26 19.76 -8.02
CA MET A 146 -21.23 20.60 -7.38
C MET A 146 -21.29 20.45 -5.86
N ASP A 147 -20.15 20.53 -5.20
CA ASP A 147 -19.95 20.39 -3.75
C ASP A 147 -20.43 19.08 -3.12
N ARG A 148 -20.77 18.10 -3.93
CA ARG A 148 -21.15 16.77 -3.43
C ARG A 148 -19.96 15.83 -3.38
N THR A 149 -19.92 14.99 -2.33
CA THR A 149 -18.92 13.93 -2.17
C THR A 149 -19.40 12.65 -2.84
N TYR A 150 -18.51 12.02 -3.59
CA TYR A 150 -18.70 10.75 -4.29
C TYR A 150 -17.66 9.74 -3.84
N PHE A 151 -17.91 8.47 -4.15
CA PHE A 151 -16.98 7.41 -3.80
C PHE A 151 -16.82 6.35 -4.88
N VAL A 152 -15.68 5.67 -4.82
CA VAL A 152 -15.37 4.43 -5.55
C VAL A 152 -14.83 3.43 -4.53
N ILE A 153 -15.31 2.19 -4.57
CA ILE A 153 -14.84 1.12 -3.67
C ILE A 153 -14.03 0.11 -4.47
N PHE A 154 -12.83 -0.18 -4.00
CA PHE A 154 -11.93 -1.19 -4.57
C PHE A 154 -11.88 -2.40 -3.66
N GLY A 155 -11.75 -3.60 -4.24
CA GLY A 155 -11.50 -4.82 -3.47
C GLY A 155 -10.10 -4.81 -2.88
N ASN A 156 -9.93 -5.31 -1.66
CA ASN A 156 -8.64 -5.48 -0.99
C ASN A 156 -8.51 -6.93 -0.50
N PRO A 157 -8.34 -7.90 -1.43
CA PRO A 157 -8.27 -9.30 -1.08
C PRO A 157 -7.06 -9.57 -0.19
N GLY A 158 -7.28 -10.40 0.84
CA GLY A 158 -6.21 -10.69 1.80
C GLY A 158 -5.76 -9.49 2.64
N LYS A 159 -6.45 -8.34 2.55
CA LYS A 159 -6.07 -7.09 3.23
C LYS A 159 -4.66 -6.63 2.82
N LEU A 160 -4.33 -6.81 1.54
CA LEU A 160 -3.02 -6.51 0.97
C LEU A 160 -2.55 -5.09 1.29
N VAL A 161 -3.44 -4.11 1.15
CA VAL A 161 -3.18 -2.71 1.50
C VAL A 161 -3.60 -2.47 2.94
N ALA A 162 -2.66 -1.99 3.74
CA ALA A 162 -2.82 -1.67 5.16
C ALA A 162 -2.89 -0.15 5.40
N PRO A 163 -3.25 0.30 6.62
CA PRO A 163 -3.16 1.71 6.96
C PRO A 163 -1.72 2.20 6.85
N GLY A 164 -1.53 3.38 6.29
CA GLY A 164 -0.22 3.97 6.05
C GLY A 164 0.41 3.57 4.72
N ASP A 165 -0.09 2.54 4.02
CA ASP A 165 0.38 2.19 2.68
C ASP A 165 -0.01 3.27 1.68
N ARG A 166 0.77 3.38 0.60
CA ARG A 166 0.53 4.34 -0.48
C ARG A 166 -0.09 3.65 -1.67
N VAL A 167 -1.06 4.32 -2.27
CA VAL A 167 -1.79 3.82 -3.42
C VAL A 167 -1.87 4.86 -4.53
N SER A 168 -1.94 4.40 -5.78
CA SER A 168 -2.25 5.23 -6.94
C SER A 168 -3.60 4.84 -7.49
N ILE A 169 -4.47 5.82 -7.78
CA ILE A 169 -5.81 5.60 -8.33
C ILE A 169 -5.83 6.04 -9.77
N VAL A 170 -6.41 5.21 -10.64
CA VAL A 170 -6.53 5.47 -12.06
C VAL A 170 -7.98 5.29 -12.52
N ILE A 171 -8.52 6.30 -13.22
CA ILE A 171 -9.85 6.28 -13.84
C ILE A 171 -9.71 6.91 -15.23
N GLY A 172 -9.50 6.10 -16.27
CA GLY A 172 -9.14 6.62 -17.58
C GLY A 172 -7.85 7.43 -17.53
N ASP A 173 -7.89 8.69 -17.92
CA ASP A 173 -6.75 9.62 -17.87
C ASP A 173 -6.55 10.27 -16.50
N PHE A 174 -7.53 10.16 -15.61
CA PHE A 174 -7.37 10.63 -14.23
C PHE A 174 -6.39 9.74 -13.48
N ARG A 175 -5.40 10.36 -12.86
CA ARG A 175 -4.42 9.68 -12.02
C ARG A 175 -4.13 10.46 -10.75
N ALA A 176 -4.26 9.79 -9.62
CA ALA A 176 -3.91 10.31 -8.31
C ALA A 176 -2.89 9.38 -7.67
N ASP A 177 -1.65 9.84 -7.54
CA ASP A 177 -0.52 9.06 -7.06
C ASP A 177 -0.22 9.34 -5.60
N GLU A 178 0.40 8.35 -4.93
CA GLU A 178 0.96 8.46 -3.58
C GLU A 178 -0.06 8.83 -2.49
N ILE A 179 -1.31 8.49 -2.68
CA ILE A 179 -2.35 8.70 -1.65
C ILE A 179 -2.12 7.71 -0.51
N VAL A 180 -2.01 8.22 0.70
CA VAL A 180 -1.87 7.39 1.92
C VAL A 180 -3.25 6.88 2.33
N VAL A 181 -3.31 5.60 2.67
CA VAL A 181 -4.52 4.93 3.16
C VAL A 181 -4.64 5.14 4.66
N ASP A 182 -5.83 5.57 5.10
CA ASP A 182 -6.19 5.77 6.51
C ASP A 182 -6.83 4.53 7.12
#